data_d494e22c4dd5d3c535303ef68222d52c
#
_entry.id   d494e22c4dd5d3c535303ef68222d52c
#
_cell.length_a   1.000
_cell.length_b   1.000
_cell.length_c   1.000
_cell.angle_alpha   90.00
_cell.angle_beta   90.00
_cell.angle_gamma   90.00
#
_symmetry.space_group_name_H-M   'P 1'
#
loop_
_entity.id
_entity.type
_entity.pdbx_description
1 polymer ?
#
loop_
_entity_poly.entity_id
_entity_poly.type
_entity_poly.pdbx_seq_one_letter_code
_entity_poly.pdbx_strand_id
1 'polypeptide(L)'
;MVGRNINNLRYADDITFMAESEEELKSLLMKVKEESEKVGLKLNIRKTKVMASGPITSWQIDGETVETVSDFIFGGSKITADGDRSHEIKRRLLLERKVMTNLESIFRSRYITLPTKVRLVKATVFPVAMYGCEYWTMKTAERQRNDAFELWCWRRLLRVPWTARSSSQYILKISPGISLAGMMLKLKLPYFGHLMRRVDSF
;
A
#
# COMPACT_ATOMS: atom_id res chain seq x y z
N MET A 1 -5.88 -19.64 -23.50
CA MET A 1 -5.54 -19.80 -22.08
C MET A 1 -6.80 -19.53 -21.28
N VAL A 2 -7.35 -20.53 -20.62
CA VAL A 2 -8.48 -20.34 -19.71
C VAL A 2 -7.89 -19.84 -18.40
N GLY A 3 -7.85 -18.51 -18.22
CA GLY A 3 -7.43 -17.91 -16.96
C GLY A 3 -8.40 -18.37 -15.86
N ARG A 4 -7.89 -18.92 -14.75
CA ARG A 4 -8.71 -19.14 -13.57
C ARG A 4 -9.17 -17.79 -13.06
N ASN A 5 -10.46 -17.50 -13.11
CA ASN A 5 -11.03 -16.30 -12.51
C ASN A 5 -10.81 -16.37 -10.99
N ILE A 6 -10.01 -15.46 -10.46
CA ILE A 6 -9.84 -15.29 -9.02
C ILE A 6 -11.06 -14.50 -8.55
N ASN A 7 -12.00 -15.15 -7.89
CA ASN A 7 -13.24 -14.54 -7.42
C ASN A 7 -13.22 -14.24 -5.90
N ASN A 8 -12.17 -14.64 -5.20
CA ASN A 8 -11.99 -14.28 -3.78
C ASN A 8 -10.52 -14.11 -3.40
N LEU A 9 -10.29 -13.17 -2.49
CA LEU A 9 -9.00 -12.96 -1.81
C LEU A 9 -9.25 -13.02 -0.30
N ARG A 10 -8.34 -13.66 0.45
CA ARG A 10 -8.42 -13.79 1.91
C ARG A 10 -7.14 -13.29 2.54
N TYR A 11 -7.30 -12.48 3.58
CA TYR A 11 -6.20 -11.99 4.39
C TYR A 11 -6.64 -11.94 5.85
N ALA A 12 -6.12 -12.83 6.68
CA ALA A 12 -6.56 -13.03 8.06
C ALA A 12 -8.09 -13.25 8.14
N ASP A 13 -8.80 -12.35 8.80
CA ASP A 13 -10.26 -12.33 8.94
C ASP A 13 -10.97 -11.53 7.82
N ASP A 14 -10.23 -10.81 6.99
CA ASP A 14 -10.78 -10.06 5.87
C ASP A 14 -10.92 -10.95 4.62
N ILE A 15 -12.10 -10.91 3.99
CA ILE A 15 -12.39 -11.59 2.73
C ILE A 15 -12.86 -10.55 1.72
N THR A 16 -12.30 -10.58 0.52
CA THR A 16 -12.76 -9.77 -0.62
C THR A 16 -13.27 -10.69 -1.71
N PHE A 17 -14.49 -10.47 -2.15
CA PHE A 17 -15.09 -11.14 -3.32
C PHE A 17 -14.98 -10.24 -4.53
N MET A 18 -14.79 -10.84 -5.70
CA MET A 18 -14.75 -10.17 -6.99
C MET A 18 -15.65 -10.93 -7.95
N ALA A 19 -16.48 -10.20 -8.69
CA ALA A 19 -17.39 -10.73 -9.70
C ALA A 19 -17.56 -9.70 -10.82
N GLU A 20 -17.99 -10.17 -11.98
CA GLU A 20 -18.26 -9.31 -13.13
C GLU A 20 -19.69 -8.74 -13.10
N SER A 21 -20.61 -9.39 -12.35
CA SER A 21 -21.99 -8.95 -12.18
C SER A 21 -22.41 -8.87 -10.70
N GLU A 22 -23.45 -8.09 -10.43
CA GLU A 22 -24.05 -7.96 -9.10
C GLU A 22 -24.65 -9.28 -8.62
N GLU A 23 -25.31 -10.03 -9.52
CA GLU A 23 -25.95 -11.31 -9.22
C GLU A 23 -24.92 -12.36 -8.82
N GLU A 24 -23.80 -12.42 -9.54
CA GLU A 24 -22.69 -13.33 -9.21
C GLU A 24 -22.10 -12.98 -7.84
N LEU A 25 -21.87 -11.69 -7.57
CA LEU A 25 -21.35 -11.24 -6.28
C LEU A 25 -22.28 -11.60 -5.12
N LYS A 26 -23.59 -11.40 -5.29
CA LYS A 26 -24.63 -11.81 -4.32
C LYS A 26 -24.60 -13.32 -4.07
N SER A 27 -24.55 -14.12 -5.15
CA SER A 27 -24.47 -15.58 -5.05
C SER A 27 -23.26 -16.05 -4.27
N LEU A 28 -22.06 -15.48 -4.54
CA LEU A 28 -20.83 -15.81 -3.83
C LEU A 28 -20.94 -15.45 -2.33
N LEU A 29 -21.43 -14.26 -2.04
CA LEU A 29 -21.58 -13.78 -0.67
C LEU A 29 -22.56 -14.64 0.13
N MET A 30 -23.72 -14.99 -0.44
CA MET A 30 -24.72 -15.82 0.24
C MET A 30 -24.20 -17.23 0.53
N LYS A 31 -23.48 -17.85 -0.42
CA LYS A 31 -22.81 -19.14 -0.17
C LYS A 31 -21.84 -19.10 0.99
N VAL A 32 -20.99 -18.05 1.04
CA VAL A 32 -20.02 -17.92 2.13
C VAL A 32 -20.72 -17.64 3.45
N LYS A 33 -21.77 -16.84 3.44
CA LYS A 33 -22.60 -16.59 4.64
C LYS A 33 -23.16 -17.90 5.19
N GLU A 34 -23.82 -18.70 4.36
CA GLU A 34 -24.40 -19.99 4.75
C GLU A 34 -23.34 -20.94 5.33
N GLU A 35 -22.19 -21.08 4.65
CA GLU A 35 -21.10 -21.93 5.13
C GLU A 35 -20.47 -21.42 6.43
N SER A 36 -20.36 -20.09 6.60
CA SER A 36 -19.83 -19.49 7.82
C SER A 36 -20.78 -19.69 9.00
N GLU A 37 -22.08 -19.60 8.79
CA GLU A 37 -23.09 -19.80 9.84
C GLU A 37 -23.11 -21.25 10.36
N LYS A 38 -22.81 -22.25 9.52
CA LYS A 38 -22.65 -23.64 9.94
C LYS A 38 -21.53 -23.86 10.97
N VAL A 39 -20.51 -23.00 10.94
CA VAL A 39 -19.39 -23.05 11.90
C VAL A 39 -19.50 -21.97 12.99
N GLY A 40 -20.65 -21.32 13.12
CA GLY A 40 -20.93 -20.32 14.15
C GLY A 40 -20.37 -18.93 13.87
N LEU A 41 -19.84 -18.67 12.66
CA LEU A 41 -19.36 -17.36 12.25
C LEU A 41 -20.48 -16.55 11.60
N LYS A 42 -20.60 -15.27 11.95
CA LYS A 42 -21.59 -14.36 11.38
C LYS A 42 -20.96 -13.27 10.56
N LEU A 43 -21.52 -13.00 9.38
CA LEU A 43 -21.14 -11.88 8.55
C LEU A 43 -21.45 -10.56 9.27
N ASN A 44 -20.45 -9.67 9.34
CA ASN A 44 -20.63 -8.34 9.90
C ASN A 44 -21.03 -7.35 8.79
N ILE A 45 -22.33 -7.18 8.57
CA ILE A 45 -22.88 -6.33 7.50
C ILE A 45 -22.40 -4.88 7.62
N ARG A 46 -22.26 -4.35 8.83
CA ARG A 46 -21.80 -2.97 9.07
C ARG A 46 -20.35 -2.73 8.66
N LYS A 47 -19.51 -3.78 8.67
CA LYS A 47 -18.11 -3.71 8.20
C LYS A 47 -17.98 -4.10 6.74
N THR A 48 -18.99 -4.77 6.18
CA THR A 48 -19.02 -5.17 4.78
C THR A 48 -19.22 -3.94 3.90
N LYS A 49 -18.42 -3.83 2.83
CA LYS A 49 -18.48 -2.72 1.88
C LYS A 49 -18.52 -3.27 0.47
N VAL A 50 -19.23 -2.57 -0.40
CA VAL A 50 -19.31 -2.89 -1.82
C VAL A 50 -18.66 -1.78 -2.63
N MET A 51 -17.87 -2.16 -3.59
CA MET A 51 -17.22 -1.24 -4.54
C MET A 51 -17.47 -1.74 -5.97
N ALA A 52 -17.83 -0.85 -6.86
CA ALA A 52 -17.98 -1.18 -8.29
C ALA A 52 -17.32 -0.13 -9.18
N SER A 53 -16.99 -0.53 -10.40
CA SER A 53 -16.47 0.36 -11.45
C SER A 53 -17.57 1.21 -12.10
N GLY A 54 -18.85 0.89 -11.87
CA GLY A 54 -20.03 1.59 -12.39
C GLY A 54 -20.98 2.06 -11.30
N PRO A 55 -22.06 2.76 -11.66
CA PRO A 55 -23.04 3.22 -10.70
C PRO A 55 -23.79 2.04 -10.07
N ILE A 56 -23.72 1.92 -8.74
CA ILE A 56 -24.56 1.04 -7.93
C ILE A 56 -25.59 1.92 -7.21
N THR A 57 -26.86 1.59 -7.33
CA THR A 57 -27.95 2.35 -6.73
C THR A 57 -28.14 2.05 -5.24
N SER A 58 -28.15 0.80 -4.85
CA SER A 58 -28.18 0.36 -3.45
C SER A 58 -27.91 -1.14 -3.38
N TRP A 59 -27.23 -1.59 -2.34
CA TRP A 59 -26.97 -3.00 -2.10
C TRP A 59 -27.49 -3.42 -0.74
N GLN A 60 -28.23 -4.52 -0.68
CA GLN A 60 -28.82 -5.01 0.56
C GLN A 60 -28.48 -6.48 0.78
N ILE A 61 -28.21 -6.82 2.02
CA ILE A 61 -28.03 -8.17 2.55
C ILE A 61 -29.01 -8.35 3.70
N ASP A 62 -29.89 -9.34 3.62
CA ASP A 62 -30.91 -9.62 4.63
C ASP A 62 -31.78 -8.40 5.02
N GLY A 63 -32.07 -7.52 4.08
CA GLY A 63 -32.82 -6.29 4.34
C GLY A 63 -32.00 -5.13 4.95
N GLU A 64 -30.73 -5.35 5.30
CA GLU A 64 -29.81 -4.28 5.74
C GLU A 64 -29.05 -3.71 4.55
N THR A 65 -28.95 -2.37 4.49
CA THR A 65 -28.22 -1.69 3.42
C THR A 65 -26.70 -1.78 3.69
N VAL A 66 -25.95 -2.20 2.67
CA VAL A 66 -24.49 -2.26 2.67
C VAL A 66 -23.92 -0.94 2.16
N GLU A 67 -22.88 -0.45 2.81
CA GLU A 67 -22.20 0.78 2.42
C GLU A 67 -21.50 0.60 1.06
N THR A 68 -21.85 1.47 0.10
CA THR A 68 -21.15 1.54 -1.20
C THR A 68 -20.01 2.55 -1.09
N VAL A 69 -18.80 2.14 -1.47
CA VAL A 69 -17.60 2.95 -1.33
C VAL A 69 -16.85 3.06 -2.66
N SER A 70 -16.14 4.17 -2.83
CA SER A 70 -15.23 4.38 -3.98
C SER A 70 -13.84 3.78 -3.76
N ASP A 71 -13.50 3.49 -2.50
CA ASP A 71 -12.23 2.90 -2.11
C ASP A 71 -12.35 2.15 -0.78
N PHE A 72 -11.45 1.20 -0.56
CA PHE A 72 -11.31 0.49 0.71
C PHE A 72 -9.87 0.07 0.96
N ILE A 73 -9.57 -0.36 2.20
CA ILE A 73 -8.24 -0.87 2.57
C ILE A 73 -8.34 -2.39 2.72
N PHE A 74 -7.54 -3.11 1.93
CA PHE A 74 -7.39 -4.55 2.04
C PHE A 74 -5.92 -4.92 2.16
N GLY A 75 -5.58 -5.80 3.11
CA GLY A 75 -4.18 -6.16 3.39
C GLY A 75 -3.28 -4.94 3.65
N GLY A 76 -3.83 -3.87 4.24
CA GLY A 76 -3.11 -2.63 4.50
C GLY A 76 -2.88 -1.72 3.29
N SER A 77 -3.34 -2.07 2.09
CA SER A 77 -3.23 -1.25 0.87
C SER A 77 -4.58 -0.67 0.48
N LYS A 78 -4.58 0.59 0.03
CA LYS A 78 -5.78 1.26 -0.48
C LYS A 78 -6.07 0.81 -1.91
N ILE A 79 -7.27 0.28 -2.11
CA ILE A 79 -7.80 -0.12 -3.42
C ILE A 79 -8.90 0.87 -3.80
N THR A 80 -8.89 1.33 -5.04
CA THR A 80 -9.85 2.29 -5.59
C THR A 80 -10.61 1.68 -6.75
N ALA A 81 -11.85 2.10 -6.98
CA ALA A 81 -12.72 1.59 -8.04
C ALA A 81 -12.15 1.83 -9.45
N ASP A 82 -11.39 2.90 -9.65
CA ASP A 82 -10.70 3.23 -10.89
C ASP A 82 -9.38 2.47 -11.11
N GLY A 83 -8.93 1.70 -10.10
CA GLY A 83 -7.66 0.98 -10.12
C GLY A 83 -6.41 1.87 -10.11
N ASP A 84 -6.54 3.20 -9.90
CA ASP A 84 -5.40 4.13 -9.86
C ASP A 84 -4.63 4.01 -8.54
N ARG A 85 -3.42 3.50 -8.62
CA ARG A 85 -2.51 3.31 -7.48
C ARG A 85 -1.89 4.59 -6.96
N SER A 86 -2.05 5.71 -7.66
CA SER A 86 -1.52 7.02 -7.24
C SER A 86 -2.08 7.44 -5.87
N HIS A 87 -3.30 7.03 -5.54
CA HIS A 87 -3.92 7.26 -4.25
C HIS A 87 -3.20 6.54 -3.11
N GLU A 88 -2.83 5.27 -3.31
CA GLU A 88 -2.06 4.50 -2.32
C GLU A 88 -0.65 5.07 -2.16
N ILE A 89 0.05 5.39 -3.24
CA ILE A 89 1.39 5.98 -3.20
C ILE A 89 1.37 7.30 -2.40
N LYS A 90 0.40 8.18 -2.66
CA LYS A 90 0.23 9.42 -1.90
C LYS A 90 -0.04 9.15 -0.42
N ARG A 91 -0.91 8.18 -0.11
CA ARG A 91 -1.22 7.79 1.26
C ARG A 91 0.02 7.29 2.00
N ARG A 92 0.82 6.46 1.36
CA ARG A 92 2.09 5.96 1.93
C ARG A 92 3.05 7.09 2.24
N LEU A 93 3.25 8.03 1.33
CA LEU A 93 4.09 9.21 1.56
C LEU A 93 3.62 10.05 2.76
N LEU A 94 2.31 10.15 2.99
CA LEU A 94 1.78 10.83 4.18
C LEU A 94 2.07 10.06 5.47
N LEU A 95 1.90 8.72 5.44
CA LEU A 95 2.22 7.87 6.59
C LEU A 95 3.71 7.94 6.95
N GLU A 96 4.59 7.90 5.95
CA GLU A 96 6.04 8.06 6.16
C GLU A 96 6.40 9.39 6.81
N ARG A 97 5.80 10.49 6.31
CA ARG A 97 6.00 11.82 6.92
C ARG A 97 5.58 11.82 8.39
N LYS A 98 4.47 11.15 8.71
CA LYS A 98 4.01 11.01 10.10
C LYS A 98 5.01 10.22 10.94
N VAL A 99 5.52 9.08 10.44
CA VAL A 99 6.55 8.28 11.13
C VAL A 99 7.82 9.09 11.33
N MET A 100 8.30 9.79 10.30
CA MET A 100 9.48 10.64 10.38
C MET A 100 9.31 11.77 11.41
N THR A 101 8.11 12.33 11.52
CA THR A 101 7.79 13.37 12.51
C THR A 101 7.74 12.80 13.92
N ASN A 102 7.17 11.63 14.12
CA ASN A 102 7.13 10.95 15.43
C ASN A 102 8.53 10.61 15.96
N LEU A 103 9.50 10.39 15.07
CA LEU A 103 10.89 10.10 15.42
C LEU A 103 11.74 11.36 15.58
N GLU A 104 11.17 12.56 15.50
CA GLU A 104 11.93 13.82 15.51
C GLU A 104 12.78 14.01 16.77
N SER A 105 12.27 13.63 17.95
CA SER A 105 13.01 13.70 19.21
C SER A 105 14.32 12.89 19.15
N ILE A 106 14.24 11.70 18.54
CA ILE A 106 15.41 10.82 18.34
C ILE A 106 16.38 11.46 17.35
N PHE A 107 15.89 12.02 16.24
CA PHE A 107 16.73 12.67 15.25
C PHE A 107 17.38 13.95 15.77
N ARG A 108 16.75 14.65 16.72
CA ARG A 108 17.31 15.83 17.39
C ARG A 108 18.34 15.48 18.47
N SER A 109 18.35 14.25 18.98
CA SER A 109 19.30 13.85 20.01
C SER A 109 20.75 14.00 19.52
N ARG A 110 21.63 14.57 20.38
CA ARG A 110 23.07 14.69 20.13
C ARG A 110 23.83 13.41 20.49
N TYR A 111 23.23 12.55 21.31
CA TYR A 111 23.84 11.31 21.76
C TYR A 111 23.77 10.18 20.71
N ILE A 112 22.93 10.33 19.71
CA ILE A 112 22.75 9.33 18.64
C ILE A 112 23.57 9.77 17.44
N THR A 113 24.46 8.88 16.99
CA THR A 113 25.34 9.15 15.85
C THR A 113 24.58 9.24 14.54
N LEU A 114 25.12 9.97 13.57
CA LEU A 114 24.50 10.13 12.26
C LEU A 114 24.29 8.79 11.52
N PRO A 115 25.26 7.86 11.48
CA PRO A 115 25.05 6.54 10.87
C PRO A 115 23.91 5.77 11.51
N THR A 116 23.73 5.83 12.83
CA THR A 116 22.62 5.19 13.54
C THR A 116 21.28 5.79 13.13
N LYS A 117 21.21 7.13 13.03
CA LYS A 117 19.99 7.81 12.55
C LYS A 117 19.64 7.42 11.11
N VAL A 118 20.61 7.34 10.22
CA VAL A 118 20.43 6.88 8.82
C VAL A 118 19.90 5.46 8.81
N ARG A 119 20.47 4.57 9.61
CA ARG A 119 19.98 3.18 9.73
C ARG A 119 18.55 3.13 10.24
N LEU A 120 18.21 3.97 11.22
CA LEU A 120 16.84 4.04 11.75
C LEU A 120 15.84 4.47 10.67
N VAL A 121 16.13 5.52 9.89
CA VAL A 121 15.26 5.93 8.77
C VAL A 121 15.05 4.79 7.79
N LYS A 122 16.13 4.12 7.39
CA LYS A 122 16.05 2.98 6.46
C LYS A 122 15.26 1.79 7.02
N ALA A 123 15.30 1.56 8.33
CA ALA A 123 14.65 0.44 8.97
C ALA A 123 13.18 0.71 9.37
N THR A 124 12.79 1.96 9.59
CA THR A 124 11.45 2.29 10.12
C THR A 124 10.62 3.16 9.19
N VAL A 125 11.22 4.13 8.51
CA VAL A 125 10.50 5.06 7.63
C VAL A 125 10.32 4.47 6.25
N PHE A 126 11.39 4.03 5.60
CA PHE A 126 11.34 3.51 4.23
C PHE A 126 10.46 2.27 4.04
N PRO A 127 10.37 1.30 4.99
CA PRO A 127 9.46 0.18 4.85
C PRO A 127 7.99 0.58 4.75
N VAL A 128 7.60 1.72 5.32
CA VAL A 128 6.23 2.24 5.19
C VAL A 128 5.92 2.63 3.75
N ALA A 129 6.87 3.30 3.05
CA ALA A 129 6.76 3.60 1.63
C ALA A 129 6.75 2.36 0.75
N MET A 130 7.63 1.42 1.09
CA MET A 130 7.86 0.24 0.26
C MET A 130 6.78 -0.83 0.40
N TYR A 131 5.89 -0.73 1.40
CA TYR A 131 4.87 -1.75 1.61
C TYR A 131 3.95 -1.92 0.41
N GLY A 132 3.97 -3.10 -0.18
CA GLY A 132 3.20 -3.43 -1.38
C GLY A 132 3.70 -2.75 -2.67
N CYS A 133 4.94 -2.24 -2.69
CA CYS A 133 5.47 -1.58 -3.88
C CYS A 133 5.82 -2.56 -5.01
N GLU A 134 5.84 -3.85 -4.74
CA GLU A 134 6.24 -4.90 -5.67
C GLU A 134 5.35 -4.91 -6.93
N TYR A 135 4.05 -4.70 -6.75
CA TYR A 135 3.07 -4.69 -7.83
C TYR A 135 2.75 -3.28 -8.37
N TRP A 136 3.39 -2.22 -7.85
CA TRP A 136 3.09 -0.87 -8.32
C TRP A 136 3.73 -0.58 -9.68
N THR A 137 2.92 -0.09 -10.62
CA THR A 137 3.42 0.55 -11.83
C THR A 137 3.60 2.03 -11.53
N MET A 138 4.84 2.48 -11.31
CA MET A 138 5.12 3.85 -10.92
C MET A 138 5.26 4.76 -12.14
N LYS A 139 4.44 5.81 -12.19
CA LYS A 139 4.56 6.91 -13.15
C LYS A 139 5.79 7.77 -12.80
N THR A 140 6.32 8.51 -13.77
CA THR A 140 7.48 9.40 -13.56
C THR A 140 7.26 10.42 -12.43
N ALA A 141 6.06 11.00 -12.37
CA ALA A 141 5.71 11.95 -11.30
C ALA A 141 5.72 11.33 -9.89
N GLU A 142 5.42 10.05 -9.78
CA GLU A 142 5.45 9.32 -8.50
C GLU A 142 6.88 9.00 -8.06
N ARG A 143 7.75 8.65 -9.01
CA ARG A 143 9.18 8.51 -8.75
C ARG A 143 9.78 9.80 -8.24
N GLN A 144 9.49 10.93 -8.90
CA GLN A 144 9.95 12.24 -8.48
C GLN A 144 9.47 12.60 -7.06
N ARG A 145 8.25 12.22 -6.68
CA ARG A 145 7.74 12.42 -5.32
C ARG A 145 8.51 11.58 -4.29
N ASN A 146 8.83 10.33 -4.61
CA ASN A 146 9.62 9.46 -3.73
C ASN A 146 11.05 9.99 -3.58
N ASP A 147 11.67 10.45 -4.67
CA ASP A 147 13.02 11.05 -4.62
C ASP A 147 13.01 12.36 -3.80
N ALA A 148 11.99 13.19 -3.98
CA ALA A 148 11.81 14.40 -3.19
C ALA A 148 11.57 14.09 -1.71
N PHE A 149 10.84 13.01 -1.41
CA PHE A 149 10.63 12.57 -0.03
C PHE A 149 11.92 12.05 0.60
N GLU A 150 12.70 11.23 -0.11
CA GLU A 150 14.01 10.76 0.35
C GLU A 150 14.93 11.95 0.69
N LEU A 151 15.01 12.91 -0.23
CA LEU A 151 15.79 14.13 -0.02
C LEU A 151 15.30 14.93 1.20
N TRP A 152 13.99 15.03 1.39
CA TRP A 152 13.39 15.69 2.55
C TRP A 152 13.79 14.99 3.87
N CYS A 153 13.77 13.65 3.90
CA CYS A 153 14.22 12.88 5.08
C CYS A 153 15.68 13.22 5.44
N TRP A 154 16.57 13.22 4.45
CA TRP A 154 18.00 13.51 4.69
C TRP A 154 18.24 14.95 5.07
N ARG A 155 17.56 15.93 4.47
CA ARG A 155 17.63 17.34 4.89
C ARG A 155 17.20 17.50 6.34
N ARG A 156 16.12 16.85 6.75
CA ARG A 156 15.62 16.91 8.12
C ARG A 156 16.62 16.29 9.11
N LEU A 157 17.23 15.18 8.74
CA LEU A 157 18.25 14.52 9.55
C LEU A 157 19.49 15.39 9.75
N LEU A 158 19.94 16.05 8.68
CA LEU A 158 21.08 16.98 8.69
C LEU A 158 20.75 18.35 9.27
N ARG A 159 19.47 18.65 9.52
CA ARG A 159 18.99 19.98 9.90
C ARG A 159 19.32 21.07 8.87
N VAL A 160 19.34 20.70 7.59
CA VAL A 160 19.57 21.62 6.49
C VAL A 160 18.23 22.16 6.02
N PRO A 161 17.92 23.46 6.20
CA PRO A 161 16.68 24.03 5.73
C PRO A 161 16.62 23.94 4.19
N TRP A 162 15.40 23.88 3.65
CA TRP A 162 15.21 23.81 2.20
C TRP A 162 15.75 25.07 1.47
N THR A 163 15.82 26.21 2.16
CA THR A 163 16.37 27.47 1.66
C THR A 163 17.90 27.49 1.56
N ALA A 164 18.58 26.53 2.23
CA ALA A 164 20.02 26.42 2.10
C ALA A 164 20.40 25.98 0.68
N ARG A 165 21.37 26.67 0.07
CA ARG A 165 21.89 26.38 -1.29
C ARG A 165 22.75 25.10 -1.36
N SER A 166 22.53 24.14 -0.47
CA SER A 166 23.20 22.84 -0.49
C SER A 166 22.67 21.99 -1.64
N SER A 167 23.57 21.45 -2.47
CA SER A 167 23.15 20.62 -3.58
C SER A 167 22.48 19.34 -3.09
N SER A 168 21.49 18.86 -3.84
CA SER A 168 20.82 17.58 -3.54
C SER A 168 21.81 16.42 -3.55
N GLN A 169 22.80 16.45 -4.44
CA GLN A 169 23.86 15.44 -4.50
C GLN A 169 24.70 15.37 -3.22
N TYR A 170 25.03 16.52 -2.63
CA TYR A 170 25.74 16.57 -1.34
C TYR A 170 24.92 15.93 -0.23
N ILE A 171 23.62 16.21 -0.19
CA ILE A 171 22.72 15.69 0.84
C ILE A 171 22.51 14.18 0.67
N LEU A 172 22.43 13.68 -0.55
CA LEU A 172 22.29 12.24 -0.82
C LEU A 172 23.55 11.43 -0.46
N LYS A 173 24.74 12.05 -0.41
CA LYS A 173 25.97 11.39 0.05
C LYS A 173 25.95 10.96 1.52
N ILE A 174 25.05 11.50 2.34
CA ILE A 174 24.88 11.09 3.74
C ILE A 174 24.42 9.64 3.87
N SER A 175 23.72 9.16 2.89
CA SER A 175 23.20 7.80 2.85
C SER A 175 23.92 6.99 1.76
N PRO A 176 25.17 6.57 1.99
CA PRO A 176 25.85 5.72 1.03
C PRO A 176 25.07 4.41 0.85
N GLY A 177 24.94 3.98 -0.40
CA GLY A 177 24.25 2.75 -0.77
C GLY A 177 22.97 3.00 -1.57
N ILE A 178 22.05 2.07 -1.47
CA ILE A 178 20.86 2.03 -2.33
C ILE A 178 19.86 3.10 -1.89
N SER A 179 19.38 3.93 -2.83
CA SER A 179 18.29 4.88 -2.64
C SER A 179 16.95 4.20 -2.35
N LEU A 180 15.95 4.96 -1.89
CA LEU A 180 14.59 4.45 -1.71
C LEU A 180 14.05 3.82 -3.01
N ALA A 181 14.23 4.48 -4.15
CA ALA A 181 13.86 3.95 -5.46
C ALA A 181 14.59 2.64 -5.79
N GLY A 182 15.89 2.56 -5.48
CA GLY A 182 16.68 1.35 -5.64
C GLY A 182 16.23 0.20 -4.74
N MET A 183 15.83 0.49 -3.51
CA MET A 183 15.27 -0.51 -2.59
C MET A 183 13.91 -1.03 -3.07
N MET A 184 13.04 -0.16 -3.57
CA MET A 184 11.77 -0.56 -4.20
C MET A 184 12.01 -1.46 -5.41
N LEU A 185 12.98 -1.12 -6.27
CA LEU A 185 13.35 -1.95 -7.42
C LEU A 185 13.87 -3.32 -6.99
N LYS A 186 14.68 -3.36 -5.93
CA LYS A 186 15.17 -4.62 -5.35
C LYS A 186 14.05 -5.53 -4.86
N LEU A 187 12.93 -5.01 -4.38
CA LEU A 187 11.74 -5.79 -4.00
C LEU A 187 10.95 -6.25 -5.23
N LYS A 188 10.84 -5.41 -6.25
CA LYS A 188 10.10 -5.74 -7.48
C LYS A 188 10.72 -6.87 -8.30
N LEU A 189 12.04 -6.90 -8.40
CA LEU A 189 12.73 -7.89 -9.23
C LEU A 189 12.46 -9.35 -8.81
N PRO A 190 12.57 -9.75 -7.53
CA PRO A 190 12.22 -11.10 -7.09
C PRO A 190 10.75 -11.43 -7.30
N TYR A 191 9.85 -10.46 -7.06
CA TYR A 191 8.42 -10.64 -7.29
C TYR A 191 8.11 -10.90 -8.77
N PHE A 192 8.68 -10.09 -9.67
CA PHE A 192 8.57 -10.29 -11.12
C PHE A 192 9.12 -11.67 -11.55
N GLY A 193 10.31 -12.04 -11.07
CA GLY A 193 10.88 -13.34 -11.35
C GLY A 193 10.03 -14.52 -10.84
N HIS A 194 9.34 -14.34 -9.71
CA HIS A 194 8.38 -15.32 -9.21
C HIS A 194 7.15 -15.44 -10.11
N LEU A 195 6.60 -14.32 -10.57
CA LEU A 195 5.46 -14.31 -11.50
C LEU A 195 5.81 -15.00 -12.82
N MET A 196 6.98 -14.68 -13.40
CA MET A 196 7.41 -15.28 -14.68
C MET A 196 7.55 -16.80 -14.58
N ARG A 197 8.13 -17.32 -13.50
CA ARG A 197 8.21 -18.78 -13.27
C ARG A 197 6.87 -19.45 -13.08
N ARG A 198 5.84 -18.75 -12.61
CA ARG A 198 4.48 -19.30 -12.52
C ARG A 198 3.75 -19.35 -13.85
N VAL A 199 4.04 -18.43 -14.76
CA VAL A 199 3.43 -18.43 -16.13
C VAL A 199 3.94 -19.63 -16.94
N ASP A 200 5.19 -20.04 -16.73
CA ASP A 200 5.78 -21.18 -17.44
C ASP A 200 5.35 -22.56 -16.86
N SER A 201 4.60 -22.58 -15.75
CA SER A 201 4.12 -23.80 -15.10
C SER A 201 2.64 -24.12 -15.36
N PHE A 202 2.03 -23.46 -16.36
CA PHE A 202 0.65 -23.70 -16.79
C PHE A 202 0.55 -24.12 -18.27
#